data_63442a101dd141a9c761547e032715ba
#
_entry.id   63442a101dd141a9c761547e032715ba
#
_cell.length_a   1.000
_cell.length_b   1.000
_cell.length_c   1.000
_cell.angle_alpha   90.00
_cell.angle_beta   90.00
_cell.angle_gamma   90.00
#
_symmetry.space_group_name_H-M   'P 1'
#
loop_
_entity.id
_entity.type
_entity.pdbx_description
1 polymer ?
#
loop_
_entity_poly.entity_id
_entity_poly.type
_entity_poly.pdbx_seq_one_letter_code
_entity_poly.pdbx_strand_id
1 'polypeptide(L)'
;VIMKNIKKILDKGICSGCGACGYACSVNAIHFEQDENGFLCPTINYSKCVDCGKCINICPMKQETSYFTKTDVLQYAVKCKDNDIRERSRSGGVFSMLSDIILEEGGCIFGAVFDEQFNVYHSLATDKIQRNLMCGSKYVQSDSTKIYELLEEKISKNKPVLFTGTPCQVAAVANLFDQSKYNNLVLCDFICHGVPSPKLWTSYLNWCEKKYKGKVINASFRDKNKFGWSSHIENVNINGKDIWSMRYKNLFYSNECLRNSCYSCPYTRIERVSDFTIGDYWGIEDIDPEFNDEKGISIVFIRTEKAKNLFDKFKEKSYYINTSNCKPPHYNLYNPTERPITRDSFWKDFNSKGFEYVSKKYGGYDLLRRIKIRMVKKIM
;
A
#
# COMPACT_ATOMS: atom_id res chain seq x y z
N VAL A 1 26.85 -21.62 14.74
CA VAL A 1 26.10 -22.06 13.53
C VAL A 1 25.41 -20.86 12.95
N ILE A 2 25.71 -20.52 11.69
CA ILE A 2 25.05 -19.40 11.01
C ILE A 2 23.67 -19.91 10.55
N MET A 3 22.60 -19.53 11.26
CA MET A 3 21.22 -19.87 10.87
C MET A 3 20.90 -19.40 9.45
N LYS A 4 20.30 -20.27 8.63
CA LYS A 4 19.91 -19.98 7.24
C LYS A 4 18.41 -19.66 7.10
N ASN A 5 17.79 -19.04 8.10
CA ASN A 5 16.35 -18.79 8.14
C ASN A 5 16.00 -17.30 8.27
N ILE A 6 14.70 -16.99 8.33
CA ILE A 6 14.15 -15.62 8.33
C ILE A 6 14.60 -14.78 9.55
N LYS A 7 15.16 -15.40 10.59
CA LYS A 7 15.68 -14.69 11.77
C LYS A 7 16.67 -13.59 11.37
N LYS A 8 17.48 -13.80 10.32
CA LYS A 8 18.39 -12.77 9.80
C LYS A 8 17.73 -11.47 9.40
N ILE A 9 16.48 -11.54 8.91
CA ILE A 9 15.68 -10.38 8.52
C ILE A 9 15.04 -9.74 9.74
N LEU A 10 14.60 -10.57 10.71
CA LEU A 10 14.01 -10.10 11.97
C LEU A 10 15.05 -9.37 12.82
N ASP A 11 16.24 -9.93 12.98
CA ASP A 11 17.33 -9.33 13.77
C ASP A 11 17.79 -7.98 13.20
N LYS A 12 17.66 -7.76 11.87
CA LYS A 12 17.91 -6.47 11.24
C LYS A 12 16.73 -5.49 11.36
N GLY A 13 15.57 -5.93 11.87
CA GLY A 13 14.35 -5.12 11.96
C GLY A 13 13.76 -4.70 10.61
N ILE A 14 14.10 -5.37 9.50
CA ILE A 14 13.70 -4.98 8.14
C ILE A 14 12.56 -5.83 7.56
N CYS A 15 11.91 -6.68 8.37
CA CYS A 15 10.78 -7.48 7.92
C CYS A 15 9.62 -6.60 7.44
N SER A 16 9.09 -6.87 6.24
CA SER A 16 7.92 -6.16 5.68
C SER A 16 6.57 -6.74 6.12
N GLY A 17 6.56 -7.93 6.76
CA GLY A 17 5.33 -8.63 7.17
C GLY A 17 4.48 -9.15 6.01
N CYS A 18 5.09 -9.43 4.86
CA CYS A 18 4.37 -9.84 3.65
C CYS A 18 3.80 -11.27 3.70
N GLY A 19 4.24 -12.13 4.62
CA GLY A 19 3.71 -13.50 4.76
C GLY A 19 4.38 -14.58 3.92
N ALA A 20 5.14 -14.24 2.89
CA ALA A 20 5.73 -15.19 1.94
C ALA A 20 6.57 -16.31 2.59
N CYS A 21 7.31 -15.99 3.65
CA CYS A 21 8.15 -16.97 4.36
C CYS A 21 7.34 -18.08 5.05
N GLY A 22 6.12 -17.79 5.50
CA GLY A 22 5.21 -18.78 6.06
C GLY A 22 4.73 -19.76 4.99
N TYR A 23 4.25 -19.23 3.87
CA TYR A 23 3.82 -20.02 2.72
C TYR A 23 4.94 -20.91 2.16
N ALA A 24 6.16 -20.39 2.03
CA ALA A 24 7.30 -21.15 1.52
C ALA A 24 7.81 -22.23 2.49
N CYS A 25 7.35 -22.26 3.73
CA CYS A 25 7.83 -23.16 4.75
C CYS A 25 7.16 -24.54 4.65
N SER A 26 7.79 -25.48 3.95
CA SER A 26 7.26 -26.85 3.71
C SER A 26 7.05 -27.69 4.98
N VAL A 27 7.60 -27.28 6.13
CA VAL A 27 7.43 -27.96 7.43
C VAL A 27 6.54 -27.17 8.40
N ASN A 28 5.88 -26.10 7.92
CA ASN A 28 4.99 -25.24 8.71
C ASN A 28 5.61 -24.78 10.05
N ALA A 29 6.89 -24.37 10.00
CA ALA A 29 7.63 -23.89 11.16
C ALA A 29 7.47 -22.37 11.37
N ILE A 30 6.78 -21.65 10.48
CA ILE A 30 6.64 -20.19 10.55
C ILE A 30 5.14 -19.86 10.68
N HIS A 31 4.81 -19.11 11.71
CA HIS A 31 3.48 -18.53 11.93
C HIS A 31 3.62 -17.02 12.13
N PHE A 32 2.51 -16.29 12.22
CA PHE A 32 2.52 -14.83 12.27
C PHE A 32 1.78 -14.35 13.50
N GLU A 33 2.41 -13.41 14.21
CA GLU A 33 1.85 -12.75 15.38
C GLU A 33 2.06 -11.24 15.28
N GLN A 34 1.26 -10.48 15.98
CA GLN A 34 1.50 -9.04 16.09
C GLN A 34 2.60 -8.76 17.13
N ASP A 35 3.55 -7.89 16.75
CA ASP A 35 4.50 -7.34 17.70
C ASP A 35 3.82 -6.35 18.69
N GLU A 36 4.57 -5.82 19.65
CA GLU A 36 4.07 -4.87 20.66
C GLU A 36 3.40 -3.63 20.04
N ASN A 37 3.79 -3.26 18.84
CA ASN A 37 3.28 -2.11 18.10
C ASN A 37 2.13 -2.50 17.14
N GLY A 38 1.76 -3.78 17.09
CA GLY A 38 0.66 -4.32 16.30
C GLY A 38 1.00 -4.59 14.84
N PHE A 39 2.28 -4.70 14.48
CA PHE A 39 2.69 -5.13 13.16
C PHE A 39 2.80 -6.64 13.09
N LEU A 40 2.27 -7.23 12.03
CA LEU A 40 2.35 -8.66 11.79
C LEU A 40 3.79 -9.08 11.49
N CYS A 41 4.35 -9.98 12.30
CA CYS A 41 5.72 -10.49 12.20
C CYS A 41 5.74 -12.02 12.21
N PRO A 42 6.67 -12.67 11.46
CA PRO A 42 6.82 -14.12 11.53
C PRO A 42 7.53 -14.52 12.83
N THR A 43 7.04 -15.58 13.44
CA THR A 43 7.68 -16.32 14.54
C THR A 43 8.07 -17.70 14.06
N ILE A 44 9.17 -18.25 14.62
CA ILE A 44 9.76 -19.51 14.19
C ILE A 44 9.59 -20.57 15.28
N ASN A 45 8.92 -21.65 14.96
CA ASN A 45 8.94 -22.85 15.80
C ASN A 45 10.22 -23.64 15.52
N TYR A 46 11.22 -23.48 16.38
CA TYR A 46 12.53 -24.11 16.23
C TYR A 46 12.51 -25.64 16.35
N SER A 47 11.50 -26.24 16.99
CA SER A 47 11.34 -27.69 17.04
C SER A 47 10.96 -28.32 15.70
N LYS A 48 10.33 -27.52 14.81
CA LYS A 48 9.95 -27.93 13.45
C LYS A 48 10.93 -27.42 12.37
N CYS A 49 11.68 -26.36 12.65
CA CYS A 49 12.55 -25.73 11.68
C CYS A 49 13.76 -26.59 11.35
N VAL A 50 13.92 -26.98 10.09
CA VAL A 50 15.06 -27.77 9.57
C VAL A 50 16.17 -26.89 8.97
N ASP A 51 16.12 -25.59 9.15
CA ASP A 51 17.10 -24.57 8.68
C ASP A 51 17.45 -24.66 7.18
N CYS A 52 16.48 -25.03 6.33
CA CYS A 52 16.66 -25.26 4.89
C CYS A 52 16.91 -23.98 4.06
N GLY A 53 16.68 -22.79 4.62
CA GLY A 53 16.91 -21.51 3.96
C GLY A 53 15.83 -21.03 3.00
N LYS A 54 14.78 -21.81 2.70
CA LYS A 54 13.72 -21.40 1.75
C LYS A 54 13.12 -20.02 2.11
N CYS A 55 12.76 -19.80 3.38
CA CYS A 55 12.14 -18.56 3.85
C CYS A 55 12.99 -17.31 3.66
N ILE A 56 14.32 -17.41 3.80
CA ILE A 56 15.22 -16.27 3.55
C ILE A 56 15.45 -16.06 2.06
N ASN A 57 15.46 -17.13 1.26
CA ASN A 57 15.71 -17.02 -0.18
C ASN A 57 14.58 -16.32 -0.92
N ILE A 58 13.31 -16.53 -0.50
CA ILE A 58 12.16 -15.86 -1.11
C ILE A 58 11.85 -14.49 -0.47
N CYS A 59 12.57 -14.08 0.58
CA CYS A 59 12.25 -12.86 1.30
C CYS A 59 12.52 -11.62 0.41
N PRO A 60 11.52 -10.77 0.17
CA PRO A 60 11.67 -9.58 -0.67
C PRO A 60 12.60 -8.54 -0.03
N MET A 61 12.89 -8.66 1.27
CA MET A 61 13.79 -7.77 1.99
C MET A 61 15.25 -8.28 2.03
N LYS A 62 15.52 -9.45 1.44
CA LYS A 62 16.87 -9.92 1.15
C LYS A 62 17.38 -9.22 -0.10
N GLN A 63 18.05 -8.10 0.08
CA GLN A 63 18.53 -7.28 -1.03
C GLN A 63 19.69 -7.96 -1.76
N GLU A 64 19.50 -8.21 -3.07
CA GLU A 64 20.58 -8.36 -4.05
C GLU A 64 20.29 -7.34 -5.16
N THR A 65 21.30 -6.58 -5.56
CA THR A 65 21.19 -5.50 -6.58
C THR A 65 20.80 -6.01 -7.97
N SER A 66 21.05 -7.29 -8.26
CA SER A 66 20.66 -7.98 -9.50
C SER A 66 19.15 -8.18 -9.65
N TYR A 67 18.38 -7.94 -8.60
CA TYR A 67 16.92 -8.14 -8.56
C TYR A 67 16.14 -7.10 -9.38
N PHE A 68 16.73 -5.94 -9.61
CA PHE A 68 16.09 -4.84 -10.33
C PHE A 68 16.70 -4.74 -11.72
N THR A 69 16.06 -5.38 -12.71
CA THR A 69 16.48 -5.24 -14.11
C THR A 69 16.27 -3.81 -14.60
N LYS A 70 17.30 -3.24 -15.23
CA LYS A 70 17.17 -2.00 -15.98
C LYS A 70 16.37 -2.32 -17.26
N THR A 71 15.10 -2.02 -17.24
CA THR A 71 14.24 -2.03 -18.41
C THR A 71 13.90 -0.59 -18.79
N ASP A 72 13.65 -0.34 -20.05
CA ASP A 72 13.09 0.94 -20.50
C ASP A 72 11.69 1.11 -19.89
N VAL A 73 11.59 1.95 -18.88
CA VAL A 73 10.35 2.19 -18.14
C VAL A 73 9.58 3.29 -18.85
N LEU A 74 8.41 2.96 -19.38
CA LEU A 74 7.49 3.96 -19.91
C LEU A 74 6.71 4.61 -18.75
N GLN A 75 6.50 5.92 -18.85
CA GLN A 75 5.76 6.70 -17.86
C GLN A 75 4.65 7.50 -18.53
N TYR A 76 3.46 7.43 -17.95
CA TYR A 76 2.29 8.16 -18.43
C TYR A 76 1.56 8.87 -17.31
N ALA A 77 0.98 10.04 -17.63
CA ALA A 77 -0.14 10.62 -16.90
C ALA A 77 -1.44 10.09 -17.51
N VAL A 78 -2.34 9.55 -16.67
CA VAL A 78 -3.54 8.85 -17.15
C VAL A 78 -4.77 9.26 -16.34
N LYS A 79 -5.87 9.58 -17.02
CA LYS A 79 -7.19 9.77 -16.41
C LYS A 79 -8.27 9.08 -17.23
N CYS A 80 -9.13 8.28 -16.56
CA CYS A 80 -10.25 7.59 -17.18
C CYS A 80 -11.26 8.59 -17.76
N LYS A 81 -11.84 8.28 -18.93
CA LYS A 81 -12.92 9.08 -19.53
C LYS A 81 -14.25 8.94 -18.79
N ASP A 82 -14.47 7.79 -18.13
CA ASP A 82 -15.64 7.50 -17.33
C ASP A 82 -15.57 8.23 -15.97
N ASN A 83 -16.50 9.16 -15.75
CA ASN A 83 -16.55 9.96 -14.53
C ASN A 83 -16.89 9.11 -13.29
N ASP A 84 -17.75 8.09 -13.41
CA ASP A 84 -18.14 7.23 -12.29
C ASP A 84 -16.94 6.42 -11.80
N ILE A 85 -16.10 5.93 -12.73
CA ILE A 85 -14.83 5.27 -12.40
C ILE A 85 -13.90 6.27 -11.69
N ARG A 86 -13.80 7.50 -12.18
CA ARG A 86 -12.95 8.53 -11.59
C ARG A 86 -13.39 8.93 -10.19
N GLU A 87 -14.68 9.07 -9.97
CA GLU A 87 -15.23 9.44 -8.65
C GLU A 87 -14.96 8.36 -7.60
N ARG A 88 -15.16 7.09 -7.96
CA ARG A 88 -14.85 5.97 -7.06
C ARG A 88 -13.35 5.73 -6.86
N SER A 89 -12.53 6.18 -7.79
CA SER A 89 -11.09 6.02 -7.75
C SER A 89 -10.43 7.10 -6.91
N ARG A 90 -9.29 6.75 -6.30
CA ARG A 90 -8.51 7.73 -5.55
C ARG A 90 -7.80 8.72 -6.46
N SER A 91 -7.38 8.27 -7.64
CA SER A 91 -6.64 9.02 -8.64
C SER A 91 -7.34 8.95 -10.00
N GLY A 92 -6.63 8.78 -11.10
CA GLY A 92 -7.14 8.76 -12.47
C GLY A 92 -7.93 7.52 -12.91
N GLY A 93 -8.11 6.51 -12.05
CA GLY A 93 -8.95 5.33 -12.36
C GLY A 93 -8.22 4.15 -12.99
N VAL A 94 -6.89 4.14 -13.06
CA VAL A 94 -6.10 3.10 -13.72
C VAL A 94 -6.32 1.71 -13.14
N PHE A 95 -6.40 1.58 -11.80
CA PHE A 95 -6.72 0.29 -11.18
C PHE A 95 -8.05 -0.29 -11.68
N SER A 96 -9.08 0.54 -11.80
CA SER A 96 -10.39 0.09 -12.28
C SER A 96 -10.34 -0.32 -13.74
N MET A 97 -9.70 0.47 -14.62
CA MET A 97 -9.57 0.14 -16.03
C MET A 97 -8.77 -1.15 -16.27
N LEU A 98 -7.64 -1.30 -15.57
CA LEU A 98 -6.80 -2.51 -15.65
C LEU A 98 -7.57 -3.75 -15.15
N SER A 99 -8.25 -3.63 -14.00
CA SER A 99 -9.01 -4.72 -13.42
C SER A 99 -10.25 -5.09 -14.24
N ASP A 100 -10.88 -4.15 -14.95
CA ASP A 100 -11.98 -4.44 -15.85
C ASP A 100 -11.56 -5.37 -16.99
N ILE A 101 -10.38 -5.15 -17.60
CA ILE A 101 -9.84 -6.03 -18.64
C ILE A 101 -9.62 -7.45 -18.09
N ILE A 102 -8.99 -7.55 -16.92
CA ILE A 102 -8.73 -8.85 -16.29
C ILE A 102 -10.03 -9.63 -16.03
N LEU A 103 -11.08 -8.95 -15.54
CA LEU A 103 -12.39 -9.56 -15.29
C LEU A 103 -13.11 -9.92 -16.60
N GLU A 104 -13.06 -9.06 -17.63
CA GLU A 104 -13.66 -9.28 -18.94
C GLU A 104 -13.04 -10.49 -19.66
N GLU A 105 -11.77 -10.80 -19.38
CA GLU A 105 -11.07 -12.00 -19.87
C GLU A 105 -11.31 -13.24 -18.97
N GLY A 106 -12.26 -13.16 -18.02
CA GLY A 106 -12.61 -14.26 -17.11
C GLY A 106 -11.57 -14.52 -16.04
N GLY A 107 -10.72 -13.53 -15.75
CA GLY A 107 -9.70 -13.57 -14.74
C GLY A 107 -10.18 -13.13 -13.35
N CYS A 108 -9.23 -12.86 -12.45
CA CYS A 108 -9.52 -12.43 -11.10
C CYS A 108 -8.46 -11.45 -10.56
N ILE A 109 -8.80 -10.80 -9.45
CA ILE A 109 -7.99 -9.74 -8.85
C ILE A 109 -7.74 -10.05 -7.39
N PHE A 110 -6.50 -9.84 -6.95
CA PHE A 110 -6.12 -9.84 -5.55
C PHE A 110 -5.75 -8.42 -5.13
N GLY A 111 -6.39 -7.94 -4.05
CA GLY A 111 -6.17 -6.58 -3.55
C GLY A 111 -6.64 -6.39 -2.12
N ALA A 112 -6.30 -5.27 -1.52
CA ALA A 112 -6.60 -4.96 -0.14
C ALA A 112 -8.05 -4.48 0.05
N VAL A 113 -8.77 -5.09 1.01
CA VAL A 113 -10.12 -4.75 1.41
C VAL A 113 -10.20 -4.54 2.93
N PHE A 114 -11.31 -4.01 3.40
CA PHE A 114 -11.70 -4.05 4.81
C PHE A 114 -12.51 -5.30 5.13
N ASP A 115 -12.32 -5.86 6.33
CA ASP A 115 -13.29 -6.76 6.94
C ASP A 115 -14.40 -5.96 7.67
N GLU A 116 -15.31 -6.68 8.32
CA GLU A 116 -16.43 -6.08 9.08
C GLU A 116 -15.96 -5.23 10.28
N GLN A 117 -14.75 -5.43 10.77
CA GLN A 117 -14.13 -4.66 11.85
C GLN A 117 -13.18 -3.58 11.32
N PHE A 118 -13.16 -3.35 10.00
CA PHE A 118 -12.26 -2.42 9.30
C PHE A 118 -10.77 -2.77 9.41
N ASN A 119 -10.41 -4.04 9.68
CA ASN A 119 -9.04 -4.50 9.49
C ASN A 119 -8.76 -4.63 7.99
N VAL A 120 -7.51 -4.37 7.59
CA VAL A 120 -7.12 -4.42 6.18
C VAL A 120 -6.46 -5.76 5.87
N TYR A 121 -6.97 -6.47 4.87
CA TYR A 121 -6.41 -7.73 4.41
C TYR A 121 -6.51 -7.87 2.89
N HIS A 122 -5.72 -8.77 2.30
CA HIS A 122 -5.85 -9.10 0.89
C HIS A 122 -6.96 -10.12 0.67
N SER A 123 -7.77 -9.86 -0.36
CA SER A 123 -8.88 -10.73 -0.76
C SER A 123 -8.89 -10.94 -2.26
N LEU A 124 -9.68 -11.92 -2.71
CA LEU A 124 -9.97 -12.23 -4.10
C LEU A 124 -11.23 -11.48 -4.55
N ALA A 125 -11.21 -10.97 -5.78
CA ALA A 125 -12.39 -10.49 -6.49
C ALA A 125 -12.51 -11.18 -7.85
N THR A 126 -13.70 -11.66 -8.17
CA THR A 126 -14.05 -12.32 -9.46
C THR A 126 -15.11 -11.54 -10.24
N ASP A 127 -15.57 -10.42 -9.69
CA ASP A 127 -16.52 -9.50 -10.32
C ASP A 127 -16.24 -8.05 -9.95
N LYS A 128 -16.94 -7.12 -10.61
CA LYS A 128 -16.77 -5.67 -10.41
C LYS A 128 -17.26 -5.19 -9.04
N ILE A 129 -18.22 -5.87 -8.41
CA ILE A 129 -18.75 -5.50 -7.09
C ILE A 129 -17.67 -5.76 -6.03
N GLN A 130 -17.11 -6.96 -6.01
CA GLN A 130 -16.02 -7.33 -5.11
C GLN A 130 -14.77 -6.46 -5.36
N ARG A 131 -14.39 -6.23 -6.65
CA ARG A 131 -13.28 -5.37 -7.02
C ARG A 131 -13.46 -3.93 -6.51
N ASN A 132 -14.68 -3.39 -6.50
CA ASN A 132 -14.93 -2.04 -6.03
C ASN A 132 -14.62 -1.87 -4.53
N LEU A 133 -14.69 -2.92 -3.72
CA LEU A 133 -14.24 -2.90 -2.32
C LEU A 133 -12.72 -2.68 -2.17
N MET A 134 -11.96 -3.01 -3.22
CA MET A 134 -10.50 -2.79 -3.28
C MET A 134 -10.16 -1.35 -3.65
N CYS A 135 -11.10 -0.60 -4.26
CA CYS A 135 -10.89 0.80 -4.62
C CYS A 135 -10.67 1.68 -3.38
N GLY A 136 -9.90 2.74 -3.55
CA GLY A 136 -9.54 3.64 -2.46
C GLY A 136 -8.32 3.15 -1.65
N SER A 137 -7.44 4.09 -1.33
CA SER A 137 -6.23 3.81 -0.54
C SER A 137 -6.59 3.45 0.89
N LYS A 138 -5.95 2.42 1.42
CA LYS A 138 -6.05 2.00 2.81
C LYS A 138 -4.69 2.22 3.47
N TYR A 139 -4.54 3.30 4.23
CA TYR A 139 -3.27 3.67 4.88
C TYR A 139 -3.07 2.88 6.17
N VAL A 140 -3.05 1.56 6.05
CA VAL A 140 -2.81 0.58 7.13
C VAL A 140 -2.10 -0.62 6.52
N GLN A 141 -1.23 -1.29 7.27
CA GLN A 141 -0.66 -2.55 6.80
C GLN A 141 -1.78 -3.57 6.53
N SER A 142 -1.80 -4.10 5.31
CA SER A 142 -2.71 -5.17 4.92
C SER A 142 -2.12 -6.55 5.27
N ASP A 143 -2.92 -7.43 5.84
CA ASP A 143 -2.56 -8.83 6.02
C ASP A 143 -2.69 -9.59 4.69
N SER A 144 -1.57 -10.09 4.19
CA SER A 144 -1.49 -10.93 2.98
C SER A 144 -1.05 -12.37 3.27
N THR A 145 -0.99 -12.78 4.54
CA THR A 145 -0.43 -14.08 4.93
C THR A 145 -1.25 -15.27 4.43
N LYS A 146 -2.56 -15.10 4.24
CA LYS A 146 -3.50 -16.18 3.89
C LYS A 146 -3.83 -16.26 2.40
N ILE A 147 -3.20 -15.42 1.56
CA ILE A 147 -3.63 -15.28 0.16
C ILE A 147 -2.87 -16.19 -0.81
N TYR A 148 -1.70 -16.68 -0.45
CA TYR A 148 -0.76 -17.30 -1.39
C TYR A 148 -1.23 -18.65 -1.95
N GLU A 149 -1.87 -19.50 -1.15
CA GLU A 149 -2.43 -20.77 -1.62
C GLU A 149 -3.54 -20.54 -2.65
N LEU A 150 -4.43 -19.59 -2.38
CA LEU A 150 -5.50 -19.21 -3.31
C LEU A 150 -4.93 -18.53 -4.56
N LEU A 151 -3.89 -17.72 -4.43
CA LEU A 151 -3.20 -17.12 -5.57
C LEU A 151 -2.57 -18.19 -6.47
N GLU A 152 -1.87 -19.19 -5.89
CA GLU A 152 -1.31 -20.31 -6.64
C GLU A 152 -2.39 -21.10 -7.38
N GLU A 153 -3.51 -21.39 -6.73
CA GLU A 153 -4.66 -22.04 -7.38
C GLU A 153 -5.15 -21.25 -8.61
N LYS A 154 -5.25 -19.92 -8.50
CA LYS A 154 -5.79 -19.11 -9.60
C LYS A 154 -4.82 -18.96 -10.75
N ILE A 155 -3.53 -18.71 -10.49
CA ILE A 155 -2.52 -18.58 -11.54
C ILE A 155 -2.30 -19.89 -12.31
N SER A 156 -2.55 -21.04 -11.67
CA SER A 156 -2.44 -22.38 -12.30
C SER A 156 -3.56 -22.66 -13.31
N LYS A 157 -4.62 -21.85 -13.34
CA LYS A 157 -5.80 -22.07 -14.22
C LYS A 157 -5.69 -21.37 -15.58
N ASN A 158 -4.54 -20.80 -15.94
CA ASN A 158 -4.29 -20.07 -17.20
C ASN A 158 -5.28 -18.92 -17.51
N LYS A 159 -5.99 -18.42 -16.50
CA LYS A 159 -6.80 -17.20 -16.60
C LYS A 159 -5.98 -16.01 -16.09
N PRO A 160 -6.21 -14.79 -16.60
CA PRO A 160 -5.49 -13.62 -16.13
C PRO A 160 -5.71 -13.41 -14.63
N VAL A 161 -4.64 -13.13 -13.91
CA VAL A 161 -4.67 -12.82 -12.49
C VAL A 161 -3.93 -11.52 -12.24
N LEU A 162 -4.61 -10.53 -11.67
CA LEU A 162 -4.00 -9.27 -11.24
C LEU A 162 -3.76 -9.32 -9.73
N PHE A 163 -2.51 -9.22 -9.32
CA PHE A 163 -2.16 -9.01 -7.91
C PHE A 163 -1.75 -7.54 -7.69
N THR A 164 -2.43 -6.88 -6.73
CA THR A 164 -2.11 -5.49 -6.36
C THR A 164 -1.72 -5.39 -4.89
N GLY A 165 -0.69 -4.62 -4.58
CA GLY A 165 -0.21 -4.46 -3.21
C GLY A 165 0.89 -3.42 -3.07
N THR A 166 1.43 -3.30 -1.86
CA THR A 166 2.66 -2.51 -1.66
C THR A 166 3.82 -3.14 -2.45
N PRO A 167 4.85 -2.36 -2.83
CA PRO A 167 5.97 -2.91 -3.61
C PRO A 167 6.63 -4.14 -2.97
N CYS A 168 6.74 -4.17 -1.64
CA CYS A 168 7.29 -5.33 -0.92
C CYS A 168 6.36 -6.56 -0.94
N GLN A 169 5.03 -6.39 -0.98
CA GLN A 169 4.08 -7.50 -1.14
C GLN A 169 4.11 -8.03 -2.58
N VAL A 170 4.14 -7.14 -3.56
CA VAL A 170 4.28 -7.51 -4.98
C VAL A 170 5.60 -8.25 -5.23
N ALA A 171 6.70 -7.78 -4.65
CA ALA A 171 7.98 -8.46 -4.74
C ALA A 171 7.98 -9.85 -4.05
N ALA A 172 7.22 -10.00 -2.97
CA ALA A 172 7.04 -11.31 -2.33
C ALA A 172 6.33 -12.30 -3.26
N VAL A 173 5.28 -11.85 -3.97
CA VAL A 173 4.59 -12.64 -4.98
C VAL A 173 5.51 -13.00 -6.15
N ALA A 174 6.29 -12.04 -6.65
CA ALA A 174 7.26 -12.27 -7.72
C ALA A 174 8.34 -13.29 -7.35
N ASN A 175 8.75 -13.32 -6.07
CA ASN A 175 9.73 -14.31 -5.58
C ASN A 175 9.15 -15.70 -5.37
N LEU A 176 7.86 -15.80 -5.06
CA LEU A 176 7.18 -17.09 -4.87
C LEU A 176 6.78 -17.72 -6.20
N PHE A 177 6.37 -16.92 -7.17
CA PHE A 177 5.78 -17.38 -8.42
C PHE A 177 6.58 -16.83 -9.61
N ASP A 178 7.37 -17.70 -10.23
CA ASP A 178 8.19 -17.37 -11.40
C ASP A 178 7.32 -16.85 -12.54
N GLN A 179 7.53 -15.60 -12.92
CA GLN A 179 6.77 -14.93 -13.98
C GLN A 179 7.01 -15.51 -15.38
N SER A 180 8.12 -16.20 -15.58
CA SER A 180 8.36 -16.92 -16.84
C SER A 180 7.45 -18.14 -16.97
N LYS A 181 7.09 -18.76 -15.84
CA LYS A 181 6.17 -19.89 -15.78
C LYS A 181 4.70 -19.44 -15.73
N TYR A 182 4.41 -18.33 -15.02
CA TYR A 182 3.07 -17.80 -14.81
C TYR A 182 2.87 -16.47 -15.56
N ASN A 183 2.90 -16.55 -16.91
CA ASN A 183 2.76 -15.36 -17.75
C ASN A 183 1.37 -14.67 -17.63
N ASN A 184 0.37 -15.39 -17.11
CA ASN A 184 -0.97 -14.89 -16.81
C ASN A 184 -1.04 -14.07 -15.49
N LEU A 185 0.03 -14.04 -14.68
CA LEU A 185 0.11 -13.23 -13.48
C LEU A 185 0.58 -11.82 -13.83
N VAL A 186 -0.25 -10.84 -13.55
CA VAL A 186 0.02 -9.41 -13.70
C VAL A 186 0.28 -8.80 -12.32
N LEU A 187 1.42 -8.13 -12.16
CA LEU A 187 1.84 -7.52 -10.90
C LEU A 187 1.72 -6.00 -10.97
N CYS A 188 0.92 -5.42 -10.08
CA CYS A 188 0.74 -3.98 -9.98
C CYS A 188 1.02 -3.50 -8.56
N ASP A 189 2.06 -2.69 -8.39
CA ASP A 189 2.31 -1.99 -7.13
C ASP A 189 1.91 -0.50 -7.23
N PHE A 190 2.12 0.23 -6.14
CA PHE A 190 1.89 1.67 -6.11
C PHE A 190 3.06 2.42 -5.46
N ILE A 191 3.12 3.74 -5.68
CA ILE A 191 4.10 4.60 -4.99
C ILE A 191 3.76 4.59 -3.51
N CYS A 192 4.63 4.01 -2.69
CA CYS A 192 4.36 3.72 -1.29
C CYS A 192 5.20 4.59 -0.36
N HIS A 193 4.52 5.36 0.49
CA HIS A 193 5.16 6.16 1.54
C HIS A 193 5.60 5.32 2.75
N GLY A 194 4.89 4.23 3.03
CA GLY A 194 5.05 3.34 4.18
C GLY A 194 3.71 2.87 4.70
N VAL A 195 3.71 1.91 5.61
CA VAL A 195 2.48 1.34 6.18
C VAL A 195 2.40 1.58 7.68
N PRO A 196 1.33 2.24 8.16
CA PRO A 196 1.03 2.36 9.59
C PRO A 196 0.59 1.04 10.21
N SER A 197 0.69 0.99 11.54
CA SER A 197 0.28 -0.17 12.32
C SER A 197 -1.24 -0.39 12.30
N PRO A 198 -1.70 -1.66 12.12
CA PRO A 198 -3.09 -2.03 12.32
C PRO A 198 -3.63 -1.66 13.72
N LYS A 199 -2.82 -1.85 14.79
CA LYS A 199 -3.18 -1.49 16.17
C LYS A 199 -3.48 0.00 16.31
N LEU A 200 -2.71 0.88 15.64
CA LEU A 200 -2.97 2.32 15.65
C LEU A 200 -4.30 2.66 14.98
N TRP A 201 -4.59 2.02 13.84
CA TRP A 201 -5.84 2.20 13.11
C TRP A 201 -7.06 1.78 13.95
N THR A 202 -7.04 0.57 14.50
CA THR A 202 -8.10 0.08 15.39
C THR A 202 -8.29 0.98 16.61
N SER A 203 -7.17 1.47 17.19
CA SER A 203 -7.25 2.42 18.33
C SER A 203 -7.87 3.76 17.94
N TYR A 204 -7.66 4.23 16.70
CA TYR A 204 -8.33 5.41 16.16
C TYR A 204 -9.84 5.21 16.02
N LEU A 205 -10.27 4.08 15.44
CA LEU A 205 -11.69 3.75 15.29
C LEU A 205 -12.38 3.63 16.64
N ASN A 206 -11.79 2.92 17.60
CA ASN A 206 -12.30 2.79 18.98
C ASN A 206 -12.39 4.16 19.67
N TRP A 207 -11.42 5.04 19.45
CA TRP A 207 -11.47 6.40 19.97
C TRP A 207 -12.63 7.20 19.33
N CYS A 208 -12.88 7.04 18.03
CA CYS A 208 -14.03 7.65 17.35
C CYS A 208 -15.35 7.15 17.94
N GLU A 209 -15.54 5.83 18.08
CA GLU A 209 -16.75 5.22 18.65
C GLU A 209 -17.03 5.75 20.06
N LYS A 210 -16.00 5.78 20.92
CA LYS A 210 -16.11 6.30 22.29
C LYS A 210 -16.47 7.78 22.32
N LYS A 211 -15.79 8.58 21.49
CA LYS A 211 -15.97 10.04 21.45
C LYS A 211 -17.34 10.46 20.92
N TYR A 212 -17.81 9.79 19.88
CA TYR A 212 -19.07 10.12 19.20
C TYR A 212 -20.24 9.21 19.62
N LYS A 213 -20.02 8.32 20.60
CA LYS A 213 -21.02 7.45 21.23
C LYS A 213 -21.82 6.62 20.22
N GLY A 214 -21.12 5.93 19.31
CA GLY A 214 -21.74 5.11 18.29
C GLY A 214 -20.77 4.10 17.68
N LYS A 215 -21.25 3.34 16.69
CA LYS A 215 -20.48 2.33 15.96
C LYS A 215 -20.02 2.84 14.62
N VAL A 216 -18.78 2.50 14.24
CA VAL A 216 -18.26 2.72 12.89
C VAL A 216 -19.01 1.80 11.93
N ILE A 217 -19.62 2.39 10.90
CA ILE A 217 -20.30 1.65 9.83
C ILE A 217 -19.65 1.86 8.47
N ASN A 218 -18.78 2.86 8.32
CA ASN A 218 -17.96 3.06 7.14
C ASN A 218 -16.71 3.89 7.49
N ALA A 219 -15.63 3.68 6.74
CA ALA A 219 -14.38 4.44 6.88
C ALA A 219 -13.69 4.67 5.54
N SER A 220 -13.19 5.87 5.33
CA SER A 220 -12.41 6.27 4.15
C SER A 220 -11.25 7.16 4.57
N PHE A 221 -10.06 6.92 4.02
CA PHE A 221 -8.87 7.70 4.34
C PHE A 221 -8.77 9.03 3.58
N ARG A 222 -9.54 9.19 2.52
CA ARG A 222 -9.57 10.42 1.70
C ARG A 222 -10.97 10.59 1.13
N ASP A 223 -11.71 11.56 1.61
CA ASP A 223 -12.99 11.92 1.04
C ASP A 223 -12.78 12.92 -0.11
N LYS A 224 -12.49 12.37 -1.29
CA LYS A 224 -12.24 13.12 -2.52
C LYS A 224 -13.48 13.91 -2.98
N ASN A 225 -14.66 13.35 -2.82
CA ASN A 225 -15.91 13.97 -3.31
C ASN A 225 -16.22 15.26 -2.56
N LYS A 226 -15.87 15.31 -1.27
CA LYS A 226 -16.13 16.50 -0.45
C LYS A 226 -14.99 17.53 -0.47
N PHE A 227 -13.74 17.07 -0.53
CA PHE A 227 -12.57 17.93 -0.30
C PHE A 227 -11.61 18.01 -1.48
N GLY A 228 -11.97 17.42 -2.62
CA GLY A 228 -11.14 17.38 -3.82
C GLY A 228 -10.03 16.33 -3.78
N TRP A 229 -9.41 16.13 -4.93
CA TRP A 229 -8.39 15.10 -5.14
C TRP A 229 -7.13 15.30 -4.27
N SER A 230 -6.64 16.51 -4.15
CA SER A 230 -5.44 16.84 -3.37
C SER A 230 -5.62 16.69 -1.86
N SER A 231 -6.87 16.58 -1.40
CA SER A 231 -7.17 16.47 0.03
C SER A 231 -6.90 15.08 0.58
N HIS A 232 -6.39 15.03 1.81
CA HIS A 232 -6.17 13.82 2.59
C HIS A 232 -6.94 13.89 3.92
N ILE A 233 -8.24 14.12 3.85
CA ILE A 233 -9.12 14.16 5.02
C ILE A 233 -9.83 12.82 5.14
N GLU A 234 -9.60 12.12 6.25
CA GLU A 234 -10.30 10.87 6.55
C GLU A 234 -11.76 11.14 6.95
N ASN A 235 -12.65 10.23 6.57
CA ASN A 235 -14.04 10.16 6.99
C ASN A 235 -14.29 8.85 7.72
N VAL A 236 -14.96 8.94 8.87
CA VAL A 236 -15.49 7.79 9.60
C VAL A 236 -16.98 8.03 9.82
N ASN A 237 -17.82 7.13 9.30
CA ASN A 237 -19.27 7.21 9.51
C ASN A 237 -19.64 6.50 10.81
N ILE A 238 -20.22 7.24 11.75
CA ILE A 238 -20.68 6.75 13.06
C ILE A 238 -22.20 6.77 13.10
N ASN A 239 -22.84 5.61 13.14
CA ASN A 239 -24.31 5.45 13.17
C ASN A 239 -25.03 6.31 12.10
N GLY A 240 -24.51 6.39 10.87
CA GLY A 240 -25.08 7.19 9.79
C GLY A 240 -24.60 8.64 9.72
N LYS A 241 -23.79 9.11 10.68
CA LYS A 241 -23.24 10.48 10.68
C LYS A 241 -21.77 10.46 10.27
N ASP A 242 -21.44 11.24 9.25
CA ASP A 242 -20.06 11.42 8.78
C ASP A 242 -19.25 12.32 9.71
N ILE A 243 -18.08 11.83 10.09
CA ILE A 243 -17.10 12.54 10.92
C ILE A 243 -15.80 12.68 10.12
N TRP A 244 -15.49 13.91 9.72
CA TRP A 244 -14.25 14.22 9.03
C TRP A 244 -13.15 14.63 10.01
N SER A 245 -11.96 14.10 9.82
CA SER A 245 -10.82 14.32 10.70
C SER A 245 -9.51 14.34 9.90
N MET A 246 -8.47 14.91 10.49
CA MET A 246 -7.09 14.79 10.02
C MET A 246 -6.18 14.12 11.08
N ARG A 247 -6.76 13.50 12.12
CA ARG A 247 -5.97 12.99 13.26
C ARG A 247 -5.11 11.80 12.87
N TYR A 248 -5.72 10.84 12.16
CA TYR A 248 -5.00 9.68 11.69
C TYR A 248 -4.02 10.05 10.58
N LYS A 249 -4.48 10.84 9.59
CA LYS A 249 -3.64 11.38 8.53
C LYS A 249 -2.39 12.08 9.07
N ASN A 250 -2.55 12.96 10.07
CA ASN A 250 -1.42 13.69 10.61
C ASN A 250 -0.38 12.77 11.27
N LEU A 251 -0.83 11.70 11.94
CA LEU A 251 0.06 10.66 12.45
C LEU A 251 0.74 9.86 11.33
N PHE A 252 0.02 9.59 10.24
CA PHE A 252 0.60 8.93 9.06
C PHE A 252 1.76 9.75 8.47
N TYR A 253 1.54 11.06 8.26
CA TYR A 253 2.55 11.95 7.67
C TYR A 253 3.61 12.47 8.67
N SER A 254 3.44 12.23 9.97
CA SER A 254 4.50 12.47 10.95
C SER A 254 5.56 11.35 10.96
N ASN A 255 5.25 10.25 10.28
CA ASN A 255 6.09 9.08 10.02
C ASN A 255 6.40 8.19 11.24
N GLU A 256 6.11 8.57 12.48
CA GLU A 256 6.45 7.76 13.66
C GLU A 256 5.73 6.41 13.69
N CYS A 257 4.52 6.34 13.10
CA CYS A 257 3.66 5.15 13.17
C CYS A 257 3.95 4.10 12.09
N LEU A 258 4.93 4.33 11.24
CA LEU A 258 5.25 3.42 10.13
C LEU A 258 6.02 2.19 10.60
N ARG A 259 5.88 1.11 9.82
CA ARG A 259 6.67 -0.11 10.01
C ARG A 259 8.17 0.18 9.88
N ASN A 260 8.99 -0.46 10.71
CA ASN A 260 10.44 -0.16 10.75
C ASN A 260 11.13 -0.36 9.40
N SER A 261 10.75 -1.38 8.64
CA SER A 261 11.30 -1.66 7.30
C SER A 261 11.01 -0.56 6.27
N CYS A 262 10.01 0.31 6.49
CA CYS A 262 9.69 1.40 5.57
C CYS A 262 10.78 2.47 5.53
N TYR A 263 11.56 2.63 6.61
CA TYR A 263 12.65 3.61 6.69
C TYR A 263 13.94 3.17 5.98
N SER A 264 14.00 1.93 5.52
CA SER A 264 15.11 1.38 4.72
C SER A 264 14.56 0.58 3.53
N CYS A 265 13.43 1.03 2.97
CA CYS A 265 12.72 0.31 1.93
C CYS A 265 13.54 0.23 0.64
N PRO A 266 13.85 -0.96 0.11
CA PRO A 266 14.63 -1.11 -1.12
C PRO A 266 13.83 -0.77 -2.39
N TYR A 267 12.51 -0.65 -2.25
CA TYR A 267 11.58 -0.44 -3.37
C TYR A 267 11.27 1.05 -3.65
N THR A 268 11.97 1.97 -2.99
CA THR A 268 11.89 3.41 -3.26
C THR A 268 12.77 3.77 -4.46
N ARG A 269 12.37 3.25 -5.61
CA ARG A 269 13.04 3.42 -6.91
C ARG A 269 12.04 3.27 -8.06
N ILE A 270 12.43 3.68 -9.25
CA ILE A 270 11.63 3.53 -10.47
C ILE A 270 11.69 2.09 -10.96
N GLU A 271 12.87 1.46 -10.92
CA GLU A 271 13.07 0.07 -11.29
C GLU A 271 12.48 -0.85 -10.23
N ARG A 272 11.52 -1.68 -10.60
CA ARG A 272 10.81 -2.62 -9.72
C ARG A 272 10.48 -3.91 -10.46
N VAL A 273 10.08 -4.92 -9.73
CA VAL A 273 9.70 -6.24 -10.27
C VAL A 273 8.26 -6.28 -10.78
N SER A 274 7.47 -5.25 -10.50
CA SER A 274 6.07 -5.16 -10.95
C SER A 274 5.96 -4.84 -12.44
N ASP A 275 4.92 -5.33 -13.08
CA ASP A 275 4.53 -4.95 -14.44
C ASP A 275 4.11 -3.48 -14.51
N PHE A 276 3.30 -3.07 -13.52
CA PHE A 276 2.81 -1.70 -13.34
C PHE A 276 3.19 -1.13 -11.97
N THR A 277 3.51 0.18 -11.95
CA THR A 277 3.38 0.99 -10.73
C THR A 277 2.39 2.11 -10.99
N ILE A 278 1.45 2.31 -10.07
CA ILE A 278 0.48 3.39 -10.15
C ILE A 278 0.59 4.33 -8.94
N GLY A 279 0.13 5.56 -9.10
CA GLY A 279 0.10 6.54 -8.00
C GLY A 279 -0.71 7.77 -8.38
N ASP A 280 -0.80 8.75 -7.48
CA ASP A 280 -1.28 10.09 -7.80
C ASP A 280 -0.20 10.82 -8.61
N TYR A 281 -0.54 11.54 -9.68
CA TYR A 281 0.43 12.32 -10.44
C TYR A 281 0.51 13.77 -9.90
N TRP A 282 1.18 13.96 -8.78
CA TRP A 282 1.47 15.29 -8.26
C TRP A 282 2.42 16.04 -9.21
N GLY A 283 2.22 17.35 -9.38
CA GLY A 283 3.06 18.19 -10.26
C GLY A 283 2.78 18.02 -11.75
N ILE A 284 1.64 17.43 -12.15
CA ILE A 284 1.26 17.34 -13.57
C ILE A 284 0.99 18.71 -14.17
N GLU A 285 0.59 19.67 -13.36
CA GLU A 285 0.36 21.06 -13.72
C GLU A 285 1.63 21.79 -14.22
N ASP A 286 2.81 21.31 -13.81
CA ASP A 286 4.09 21.82 -14.30
C ASP A 286 4.44 21.29 -15.70
N ILE A 287 3.79 20.20 -16.13
CA ILE A 287 4.00 19.54 -17.43
C ILE A 287 2.93 19.96 -18.43
N ASP A 288 1.67 19.85 -18.00
CA ASP A 288 0.50 20.20 -18.78
C ASP A 288 -0.62 20.71 -17.84
N PRO A 289 -0.74 22.04 -17.66
CA PRO A 289 -1.78 22.63 -16.79
C PRO A 289 -3.21 22.28 -17.21
N GLU A 290 -3.47 22.14 -18.53
CA GLU A 290 -4.80 21.84 -19.05
C GLU A 290 -5.22 20.38 -18.82
N PHE A 291 -4.23 19.50 -18.62
CA PHE A 291 -4.52 18.12 -18.30
C PHE A 291 -5.05 17.95 -16.86
N ASN A 292 -4.76 18.89 -15.97
CA ASN A 292 -5.27 18.87 -14.59
C ASN A 292 -6.71 19.39 -14.52
N ASP A 293 -7.66 18.51 -14.23
CA ASP A 293 -9.09 18.81 -14.03
C ASP A 293 -9.54 18.64 -12.57
N GLU A 294 -8.60 18.57 -11.63
CA GLU A 294 -8.80 18.43 -10.18
C GLU A 294 -9.56 17.16 -9.73
N LYS A 295 -9.92 16.28 -10.67
CA LYS A 295 -10.63 15.02 -10.39
C LYS A 295 -9.69 13.82 -10.16
N GLY A 296 -8.37 14.05 -10.20
CA GLY A 296 -7.33 13.04 -9.98
C GLY A 296 -6.73 12.47 -11.26
N ILE A 297 -5.41 12.42 -11.30
CA ILE A 297 -4.61 11.92 -12.40
C ILE A 297 -3.67 10.87 -11.84
N SER A 298 -3.59 9.71 -12.51
CA SER A 298 -2.66 8.66 -12.14
C SER A 298 -1.34 8.82 -12.87
N ILE A 299 -0.22 8.72 -12.14
CA ILE A 299 1.05 8.34 -12.77
C ILE A 299 1.05 6.82 -12.96
N VAL A 300 1.54 6.36 -14.10
CA VAL A 300 1.63 4.95 -14.45
C VAL A 300 3.03 4.67 -14.99
N PHE A 301 3.73 3.74 -14.36
CA PHE A 301 4.96 3.17 -14.91
C PHE A 301 4.67 1.80 -15.48
N ILE A 302 5.18 1.53 -16.69
CA ILE A 302 5.02 0.28 -17.44
C ILE A 302 6.41 -0.29 -17.70
N ARG A 303 6.65 -1.56 -17.31
CA ARG A 303 8.00 -2.17 -17.33
C ARG A 303 8.12 -3.40 -18.22
N THR A 304 7.00 -4.05 -18.55
CA THR A 304 7.03 -5.29 -19.29
C THR A 304 6.19 -5.16 -20.57
N GLU A 305 6.49 -5.98 -21.58
CA GLU A 305 5.70 -6.02 -22.80
C GLU A 305 4.24 -6.47 -22.52
N LYS A 306 4.06 -7.38 -21.56
CA LYS A 306 2.74 -7.77 -21.06
C LYS A 306 1.95 -6.57 -20.54
N ALA A 307 2.59 -5.71 -19.75
CA ALA A 307 1.95 -4.49 -19.21
C ALA A 307 1.63 -3.49 -20.31
N LYS A 308 2.50 -3.33 -21.30
CA LYS A 308 2.27 -2.46 -22.46
C LYS A 308 1.06 -2.92 -23.27
N ASN A 309 0.96 -4.23 -23.55
CA ASN A 309 -0.19 -4.81 -24.23
C ASN A 309 -1.51 -4.59 -23.46
N LEU A 310 -1.49 -4.69 -22.12
CA LEU A 310 -2.65 -4.39 -21.28
C LEU A 310 -2.99 -2.89 -21.29
N PHE A 311 -1.98 -2.01 -21.24
CA PHE A 311 -2.19 -0.57 -21.36
C PHE A 311 -2.84 -0.21 -22.68
N ASP A 312 -2.39 -0.80 -23.80
CA ASP A 312 -2.96 -0.57 -25.12
C ASP A 312 -4.45 -0.95 -25.20
N LYS A 313 -4.91 -1.96 -24.43
CA LYS A 313 -6.31 -2.36 -24.35
C LYS A 313 -7.21 -1.31 -23.66
N PHE A 314 -6.68 -0.55 -22.70
CA PHE A 314 -7.51 0.41 -21.96
C PHE A 314 -7.19 1.88 -22.25
N LYS A 315 -6.11 2.21 -22.96
CA LYS A 315 -5.72 3.60 -23.25
C LYS A 315 -6.83 4.37 -23.99
N GLU A 316 -7.58 3.71 -24.86
CA GLU A 316 -8.70 4.33 -25.59
C GLU A 316 -9.85 4.75 -24.68
N LYS A 317 -9.99 4.12 -23.50
CA LYS A 317 -10.95 4.49 -22.44
C LYS A 317 -10.41 5.60 -21.53
N SER A 318 -9.24 6.17 -21.84
CA SER A 318 -8.57 7.19 -21.01
C SER A 318 -8.09 8.39 -21.85
N TYR A 319 -7.84 9.50 -21.16
CA TYR A 319 -6.95 10.55 -21.63
C TYR A 319 -5.56 10.25 -21.05
N TYR A 320 -4.51 10.37 -21.85
CA TYR A 320 -3.15 10.10 -21.39
C TYR A 320 -2.11 10.97 -22.08
N ILE A 321 -1.00 11.23 -21.38
CA ILE A 321 0.18 11.91 -21.90
C ILE A 321 1.40 11.04 -21.58
N ASN A 322 2.28 10.86 -22.57
CA ASN A 322 3.59 10.24 -22.34
C ASN A 322 4.50 11.24 -21.60
N THR A 323 4.93 10.87 -20.42
CA THR A 323 5.79 11.67 -19.55
C THR A 323 7.11 10.98 -19.23
N SER A 324 7.55 10.03 -20.07
CA SER A 324 8.76 9.22 -19.83
C SER A 324 10.04 10.07 -19.68
N ASN A 325 10.06 11.26 -20.30
CA ASN A 325 11.18 12.21 -20.18
C ASN A 325 11.08 13.15 -18.97
N CYS A 326 10.01 13.04 -18.16
CA CYS A 326 9.79 13.88 -17.00
C CYS A 326 10.17 13.16 -15.72
N LYS A 327 10.79 13.88 -14.79
CA LYS A 327 11.08 13.37 -13.45
C LYS A 327 9.92 13.72 -12.51
N PRO A 328 9.09 12.75 -12.09
CA PRO A 328 7.97 13.04 -11.18
C PRO A 328 8.46 13.44 -9.79
N PRO A 329 7.83 14.43 -9.13
CA PRO A 329 8.26 14.94 -7.83
C PRO A 329 7.81 14.06 -6.66
N HIS A 330 7.96 12.74 -6.78
CA HIS A 330 7.60 11.79 -5.74
C HIS A 330 8.83 11.35 -4.94
N TYR A 331 8.97 11.84 -3.71
CA TYR A 331 10.09 11.52 -2.83
C TYR A 331 10.34 10.00 -2.72
N ASN A 332 9.27 9.22 -2.56
CA ASN A 332 9.36 7.75 -2.37
C ASN A 332 9.60 6.94 -3.67
N LEU A 333 9.82 7.60 -4.80
CA LEU A 333 10.43 6.99 -5.99
C LEU A 333 11.96 7.00 -5.96
N TYR A 334 12.56 7.72 -5.02
CA TYR A 334 14.02 7.92 -4.99
C TYR A 334 14.61 7.64 -3.62
N ASN A 335 13.83 7.84 -2.56
CA ASN A 335 14.29 7.72 -1.18
C ASN A 335 13.27 7.02 -0.30
N PRO A 336 13.69 6.20 0.67
CA PRO A 336 12.80 5.72 1.72
C PRO A 336 12.34 6.87 2.61
N THR A 337 11.20 6.69 3.25
CA THR A 337 10.70 7.65 4.25
C THR A 337 11.70 7.77 5.39
N GLU A 338 12.01 8.99 5.80
CA GLU A 338 12.94 9.24 6.90
C GLU A 338 12.37 8.75 8.24
N ARG A 339 13.24 8.11 9.04
CA ARG A 339 12.87 7.65 10.39
C ARG A 339 12.92 8.82 11.37
N PRO A 340 11.79 9.22 11.98
CA PRO A 340 11.80 10.30 12.98
C PRO A 340 12.59 9.90 14.24
N ILE A 341 13.33 10.85 14.81
CA ILE A 341 14.03 10.67 16.09
C ILE A 341 13.02 10.35 17.21
N THR A 342 11.81 10.87 17.11
CA THR A 342 10.73 10.72 18.10
C THR A 342 9.99 9.38 18.02
N ARG A 343 10.31 8.51 17.03
CA ARG A 343 9.55 7.26 16.80
C ARG A 343 9.47 6.35 18.04
N ASP A 344 10.59 6.13 18.74
CA ASP A 344 10.59 5.22 19.89
C ASP A 344 9.78 5.82 21.06
N SER A 345 9.88 7.14 21.26
CA SER A 345 9.04 7.86 22.22
C SER A 345 7.57 7.83 21.85
N PHE A 346 7.23 7.88 20.56
CA PHE A 346 5.87 7.74 20.07
C PHE A 346 5.28 6.39 20.47
N TRP A 347 5.96 5.29 20.21
CA TRP A 347 5.45 3.95 20.53
C TRP A 347 5.33 3.73 22.04
N LYS A 348 6.29 4.21 22.83
CA LYS A 348 6.20 4.19 24.29
C LYS A 348 4.98 4.96 24.80
N ASP A 349 4.74 6.15 24.27
CA ASP A 349 3.58 6.96 24.63
C ASP A 349 2.26 6.33 24.14
N PHE A 350 2.23 5.77 22.91
CA PHE A 350 1.06 5.10 22.38
C PHE A 350 0.66 3.88 23.24
N ASN A 351 1.61 3.01 23.56
CA ASN A 351 1.35 1.80 24.34
C ASN A 351 0.94 2.11 25.80
N SER A 352 1.41 3.23 26.38
CA SER A 352 1.09 3.61 27.76
C SER A 352 -0.09 4.56 27.91
N LYS A 353 -0.34 5.47 26.94
CA LYS A 353 -1.30 6.58 27.04
C LYS A 353 -2.38 6.58 25.94
N GLY A 354 -2.25 5.70 24.93
CA GLY A 354 -3.24 5.48 23.90
C GLY A 354 -3.29 6.54 22.79
N PHE A 355 -4.24 6.33 21.86
CA PHE A 355 -4.38 7.09 20.61
C PHE A 355 -4.59 8.60 20.83
N GLU A 356 -5.45 8.99 21.76
CA GLU A 356 -5.77 10.40 21.94
C GLU A 356 -4.53 11.22 22.33
N TYR A 357 -3.69 10.67 23.20
CA TYR A 357 -2.47 11.33 23.63
C TYR A 357 -1.50 11.52 22.46
N VAL A 358 -1.21 10.45 21.72
CA VAL A 358 -0.25 10.54 20.60
C VAL A 358 -0.77 11.40 19.46
N SER A 359 -2.08 11.39 19.18
CA SER A 359 -2.68 12.27 18.17
C SER A 359 -2.54 13.75 18.51
N LYS A 360 -2.58 14.11 19.79
CA LYS A 360 -2.33 15.48 20.26
C LYS A 360 -0.85 15.83 20.16
N LYS A 361 0.01 15.01 20.73
CA LYS A 361 1.45 15.27 20.85
C LYS A 361 2.19 15.23 19.51
N TYR A 362 1.96 14.18 18.70
CA TYR A 362 2.69 13.93 17.45
C TYR A 362 1.90 14.34 16.20
N GLY A 363 0.58 14.26 16.23
CA GLY A 363 -0.30 14.66 15.11
C GLY A 363 -0.55 16.17 14.98
N GLY A 364 0.08 17.01 15.82
CA GLY A 364 -0.06 18.47 15.73
C GLY A 364 -1.38 19.04 16.24
N TYR A 365 -2.12 18.28 17.06
CA TYR A 365 -3.35 18.74 17.72
C TYR A 365 -3.10 19.34 19.10
N ASP A 366 -1.83 19.45 19.53
CA ASP A 366 -1.42 20.24 20.69
C ASP A 366 -1.59 21.72 20.40
N LEU A 367 -2.17 22.46 21.35
CA LEU A 367 -2.45 23.89 21.23
C LEU A 367 -1.18 24.71 20.94
N LEU A 368 -0.07 24.39 21.63
CA LEU A 368 1.22 25.06 21.48
C LEU A 368 1.81 24.83 20.07
N ARG A 369 1.73 23.62 19.52
CA ARG A 369 2.19 23.31 18.18
C ARG A 369 1.32 23.98 17.11
N ARG A 370 -0.01 24.08 17.33
CA ARG A 370 -0.93 24.83 16.44
C ARG A 370 -0.59 26.32 16.40
N ILE A 371 -0.20 26.91 17.52
CA ILE A 371 0.26 28.30 17.61
C ILE A 371 1.58 28.48 16.85
N LYS A 372 2.56 27.59 17.06
CA LYS A 372 3.83 27.61 16.31
C LYS A 372 3.63 27.50 14.79
N ILE A 373 2.80 26.56 14.33
CA ILE A 373 2.50 26.39 12.91
C ILE A 373 1.82 27.63 12.32
N ARG A 374 0.92 28.28 13.08
CA ARG A 374 0.29 29.55 12.65
C ARG A 374 1.27 30.72 12.60
N MET A 375 2.22 30.78 13.52
CA MET A 375 3.26 31.81 13.52
C MET A 375 4.22 31.67 12.31
N VAL A 376 4.67 30.44 12.03
CA VAL A 376 5.55 30.16 10.86
C VAL A 376 4.84 30.48 9.54
N LYS A 377 3.53 30.14 9.40
CA LYS A 377 2.74 30.51 8.20
C LYS A 377 2.44 32.01 8.05
N LYS A 378 2.64 32.83 9.09
CA LYS A 378 2.51 34.30 8.99
C LYS A 378 3.81 34.99 8.63
N ILE A 379 4.93 34.27 8.68
CA ILE A 379 6.29 34.79 8.42
C ILE A 379 6.78 34.40 7.01
N MET A 380 6.12 33.42 6.40
CA MET A 380 6.27 33.06 4.97
C MET A 380 5.13 33.70 4.15
#